data_8271ddba8fed922c36fe426e3b0e3d19
#
_entry.id   8271ddba8fed922c36fe426e3b0e3d19
#
_cell.length_a   1.000
_cell.length_b   1.000
_cell.length_c   1.000
_cell.angle_alpha   90.00
_cell.angle_beta   90.00
_cell.angle_gamma   90.00
#
_symmetry.space_group_name_H-M   'P 1'
#
loop_
_entity.id
_entity.type
_entity.pdbx_description
1 polymer ?
#
loop_
_entity_poly.entity_id
_entity_poly.type
_entity_poly.pdbx_seq_one_letter_code
_entity_poly.pdbx_strand_id
1 'polypeptide(L)'
;GLPKTKNFILLGVFLGLAFLSKYAAVYFLICFVFYVLLDSNFKKIFIQHFFSFSLSFFCVLIIILPNIIWNINNEWVTLEHTSDNANLQNVNLNFLRGFEFLGIQIMLLGPVLFLGAMFSFNKLRIDQRSRFLLIFSLPIFIIVFFEAIIVRANGNWAAPALVSFFLFIFISTKSEVFKKLNLLFNYVFCICFFTLIGTNSGSSIFNRINGLGEFAESVFAERIDTKIEDI
;
A
#
# COMPACT_ATOMS: atom_id res chain seq x y z
N GLY A 1 -25.97 5.38 -14.15
CA GLY A 1 -27.03 4.53 -13.63
C GLY A 1 -26.85 4.30 -12.15
N LEU A 2 -27.94 4.09 -11.41
CA LEU A 2 -27.89 3.77 -9.97
C LEU A 2 -27.08 2.48 -9.75
N PRO A 3 -26.26 2.39 -8.70
CA PRO A 3 -25.50 1.20 -8.40
C PRO A 3 -26.44 0.02 -8.12
N LYS A 4 -26.25 -1.09 -8.85
CA LYS A 4 -27.06 -2.31 -8.68
C LYS A 4 -26.59 -3.08 -7.45
N THR A 5 -27.50 -3.77 -6.75
CA THR A 5 -27.19 -4.64 -5.60
C THR A 5 -26.03 -5.61 -5.87
N LYS A 6 -25.95 -6.15 -7.09
CA LYS A 6 -24.86 -7.00 -7.53
C LYS A 6 -23.47 -6.34 -7.33
N ASN A 7 -23.36 -5.03 -7.57
CA ASN A 7 -22.07 -4.33 -7.43
C ASN A 7 -21.63 -4.26 -5.96
N PHE A 8 -22.56 -4.12 -5.04
CA PHE A 8 -22.28 -4.11 -3.60
C PHE A 8 -21.86 -5.50 -3.11
N ILE A 9 -22.50 -6.56 -3.60
CA ILE A 9 -22.10 -7.93 -3.30
C ILE A 9 -20.67 -8.19 -3.82
N LEU A 10 -20.38 -7.83 -5.07
CA LEU A 10 -19.05 -7.97 -5.65
C LEU A 10 -17.99 -7.16 -4.87
N LEU A 11 -18.33 -5.93 -4.46
CA LEU A 11 -17.46 -5.13 -3.61
C LEU A 11 -17.11 -5.87 -2.31
N GLY A 12 -18.10 -6.42 -1.62
CA GLY A 12 -17.90 -7.18 -0.39
C GLY A 12 -17.05 -8.43 -0.62
N VAL A 13 -17.33 -9.18 -1.70
CA VAL A 13 -16.54 -10.39 -2.05
C VAL A 13 -15.08 -10.04 -2.30
N PHE A 14 -14.80 -9.04 -3.16
CA PHE A 14 -13.42 -8.67 -3.47
C PHE A 14 -12.68 -8.09 -2.26
N LEU A 15 -13.35 -7.32 -1.39
CA LEU A 15 -12.75 -6.82 -0.15
C LEU A 15 -12.44 -7.95 0.83
N GLY A 16 -13.34 -8.92 0.98
CA GLY A 16 -13.10 -10.10 1.81
C GLY A 16 -11.91 -10.92 1.32
N LEU A 17 -11.84 -11.17 0.01
CA LEU A 17 -10.70 -11.86 -0.60
C LEU A 17 -9.39 -11.05 -0.47
N ALA A 18 -9.45 -9.73 -0.63
CA ALA A 18 -8.29 -8.86 -0.42
C ALA A 18 -7.79 -8.94 1.04
N PHE A 19 -8.71 -8.99 2.01
CA PHE A 19 -8.36 -9.13 3.42
C PHE A 19 -7.69 -10.49 3.71
N LEU A 20 -8.20 -11.59 3.14
CA LEU A 20 -7.57 -12.90 3.26
C LEU A 20 -6.19 -12.96 2.58
N SER A 21 -6.00 -12.19 1.52
CA SER A 21 -4.72 -12.09 0.83
C SER A 21 -3.68 -11.29 1.64
N LYS A 22 -4.10 -10.17 2.25
CA LYS A 22 -3.23 -9.34 3.09
C LYS A 22 -4.07 -8.50 4.06
N TYR A 23 -3.76 -8.54 5.35
CA TYR A 23 -4.47 -7.74 6.37
C TYR A 23 -4.39 -6.22 6.14
N ALA A 24 -3.42 -5.76 5.34
CA ALA A 24 -3.36 -4.36 4.88
C ALA A 24 -4.62 -3.88 4.15
N ALA A 25 -5.51 -4.79 3.70
CA ALA A 25 -6.83 -4.42 3.18
C ALA A 25 -7.69 -3.66 4.21
N VAL A 26 -7.37 -3.70 5.51
CA VAL A 26 -8.00 -2.86 6.55
C VAL A 26 -7.86 -1.37 6.25
N TYR A 27 -6.79 -0.96 5.58
CA TYR A 27 -6.60 0.44 5.16
C TYR A 27 -7.72 0.93 4.23
N PHE A 28 -8.33 0.03 3.44
CA PHE A 28 -9.49 0.39 2.64
C PHE A 28 -10.65 0.90 3.51
N LEU A 29 -10.92 0.24 4.63
CA LEU A 29 -11.98 0.65 5.56
C LEU A 29 -11.70 2.04 6.16
N ILE A 30 -10.45 2.29 6.54
CA ILE A 30 -10.01 3.60 7.06
C ILE A 30 -10.23 4.68 5.99
N CYS A 31 -9.75 4.47 4.78
CA CYS A 31 -9.94 5.40 3.66
C CYS A 31 -11.41 5.58 3.30
N PHE A 32 -12.22 4.52 3.36
CA PHE A 32 -13.66 4.57 3.12
C PHE A 32 -14.37 5.47 4.15
N VAL A 33 -14.04 5.32 5.43
CA VAL A 33 -14.57 6.19 6.50
C VAL A 33 -14.19 7.64 6.24
N PHE A 34 -12.91 7.93 5.93
CA PHE A 34 -12.49 9.28 5.57
C PHE A 34 -13.24 9.81 4.34
N TYR A 35 -13.51 8.96 3.33
CA TYR A 35 -14.26 9.39 2.15
C TYR A 35 -15.70 9.75 2.48
N VAL A 36 -16.37 8.98 3.33
CA VAL A 36 -17.73 9.31 3.82
C VAL A 36 -17.73 10.60 4.63
N LEU A 37 -16.71 10.87 5.43
CA LEU A 37 -16.62 12.07 6.27
C LEU A 37 -16.28 13.33 5.47
N LEU A 38 -15.37 13.24 4.51
CA LEU A 38 -14.78 14.38 3.82
C LEU A 38 -15.51 14.76 2.52
N ASP A 39 -16.23 13.81 1.87
CA ASP A 39 -16.97 14.09 0.64
C ASP A 39 -18.47 14.08 0.89
N SER A 40 -19.07 15.28 0.88
CA SER A 40 -20.51 15.46 1.14
C SER A 40 -21.41 14.78 0.12
N ASN A 41 -20.96 14.63 -1.14
CA ASN A 41 -21.73 13.95 -2.17
C ASN A 41 -21.71 12.43 -1.93
N PHE A 42 -20.54 11.89 -1.62
CA PHE A 42 -20.43 10.48 -1.28
C PHE A 42 -21.16 10.13 0.01
N LYS A 43 -21.13 11.00 1.02
CA LYS A 43 -21.91 10.85 2.26
C LYS A 43 -23.40 10.69 1.97
N LYS A 44 -23.97 11.49 1.06
CA LYS A 44 -25.38 11.37 0.65
C LYS A 44 -25.63 10.01 -0.01
N ILE A 45 -24.75 9.57 -0.93
CA ILE A 45 -24.85 8.26 -1.59
C ILE A 45 -24.76 7.13 -0.55
N PHE A 46 -23.85 7.22 0.40
CA PHE A 46 -23.70 6.24 1.48
C PHE A 46 -24.99 6.11 2.30
N ILE A 47 -25.57 7.24 2.72
CA ILE A 47 -26.83 7.24 3.49
C ILE A 47 -27.98 6.66 2.67
N GLN A 48 -28.13 7.05 1.40
CA GLN A 48 -29.18 6.55 0.51
C GLN A 48 -29.07 5.04 0.26
N HIS A 49 -27.86 4.50 0.21
CA HIS A 49 -27.59 3.08 -0.07
C HIS A 49 -27.04 2.33 1.14
N PHE A 50 -27.36 2.80 2.35
CA PHE A 50 -26.84 2.24 3.59
C PHE A 50 -27.00 0.72 3.68
N PHE A 51 -28.21 0.19 3.38
CA PHE A 51 -28.45 -1.25 3.39
C PHE A 51 -27.61 -2.02 2.36
N SER A 52 -27.33 -1.42 1.21
CA SER A 52 -26.49 -2.05 0.19
C SER A 52 -25.02 -2.09 0.63
N PHE A 53 -24.51 -1.06 1.29
CA PHE A 53 -23.19 -1.06 1.90
C PHE A 53 -23.11 -2.04 3.07
N SER A 54 -24.16 -2.14 3.89
CA SER A 54 -24.24 -3.14 4.97
C SER A 54 -24.20 -4.57 4.40
N LEU A 55 -24.85 -4.81 3.27
CA LEU A 55 -24.76 -6.10 2.56
C LEU A 55 -23.31 -6.39 2.10
N SER A 56 -22.60 -5.39 1.57
CA SER A 56 -21.17 -5.54 1.22
C SER A 56 -20.34 -5.92 2.45
N PHE A 57 -20.56 -5.23 3.55
CA PHE A 57 -19.86 -5.52 4.81
C PHE A 57 -20.16 -6.93 5.32
N PHE A 58 -21.41 -7.36 5.23
CA PHE A 58 -21.81 -8.72 5.60
C PHE A 58 -21.13 -9.78 4.72
N CYS A 59 -21.00 -9.54 3.40
CA CYS A 59 -20.24 -10.43 2.51
C CYS A 59 -18.77 -10.51 2.92
N VAL A 60 -18.15 -9.37 3.30
CA VAL A 60 -16.77 -9.37 3.84
C VAL A 60 -16.69 -10.29 5.06
N LEU A 61 -17.59 -10.11 6.03
CA LEU A 61 -17.59 -10.90 7.27
C LEU A 61 -17.71 -12.40 6.98
N ILE A 62 -18.60 -12.81 6.09
CA ILE A 62 -18.76 -14.22 5.71
C ILE A 62 -17.45 -14.80 5.15
N ILE A 63 -16.77 -14.02 4.29
CA ILE A 63 -15.55 -14.51 3.63
C ILE A 63 -14.38 -14.59 4.61
N ILE A 64 -14.25 -13.64 5.54
CA ILE A 64 -13.15 -13.65 6.50
C ILE A 64 -13.42 -14.55 7.72
N LEU A 65 -14.68 -14.96 7.95
CA LEU A 65 -15.10 -15.73 9.10
C LEU A 65 -14.28 -17.02 9.31
N PRO A 66 -14.00 -17.85 8.29
CA PRO A 66 -13.15 -19.04 8.46
C PRO A 66 -11.75 -18.68 9.00
N ASN A 67 -11.16 -17.60 8.51
CA ASN A 67 -9.86 -17.11 8.98
C ASN A 67 -9.91 -16.64 10.43
N ILE A 68 -10.97 -15.94 10.83
CA ILE A 68 -11.19 -15.52 12.22
C ILE A 68 -11.31 -16.73 13.13
N ILE A 69 -12.15 -17.72 12.77
CA ILE A 69 -12.33 -18.95 13.55
C ILE A 69 -11.01 -19.70 13.69
N TRP A 70 -10.24 -19.81 12.60
CA TRP A 70 -8.94 -20.45 12.62
C TRP A 70 -7.98 -19.73 13.59
N ASN A 71 -7.91 -18.39 13.54
CA ASN A 71 -7.05 -17.60 14.44
C ASN A 71 -7.46 -17.75 15.92
N ILE A 72 -8.77 -17.78 16.23
CA ILE A 72 -9.26 -18.02 17.59
C ILE A 72 -8.76 -19.37 18.11
N ASN A 73 -8.82 -20.42 17.28
CA ASN A 73 -8.41 -21.77 17.63
C ASN A 73 -6.88 -21.95 17.70
N ASN A 74 -6.12 -21.03 17.12
CA ASN A 74 -4.65 -21.07 17.04
C ASN A 74 -4.01 -19.86 17.75
N GLU A 75 -4.60 -19.35 18.83
CA GLU A 75 -4.04 -18.34 19.74
C GLU A 75 -3.61 -17.04 19.01
N TRP A 76 -4.25 -16.69 17.89
CA TRP A 76 -3.99 -15.49 17.09
C TRP A 76 -2.56 -15.40 16.53
N VAL A 77 -1.92 -16.54 16.26
CA VAL A 77 -0.54 -16.63 15.76
C VAL A 77 -0.26 -15.72 14.56
N THR A 78 -1.23 -15.50 13.66
CA THR A 78 -1.03 -14.61 12.51
C THR A 78 -0.94 -13.13 12.90
N LEU A 79 -1.64 -12.71 13.96
CA LEU A 79 -1.53 -11.34 14.49
C LEU A 79 -0.24 -11.17 15.28
N GLU A 80 0.18 -12.18 16.04
CA GLU A 80 1.46 -12.19 16.74
C GLU A 80 2.60 -12.04 15.75
N HIS A 81 2.65 -12.86 14.71
CA HIS A 81 3.64 -12.73 13.64
C HIS A 81 3.64 -11.34 12.96
N THR A 82 2.46 -10.75 12.75
CA THR A 82 2.35 -9.40 12.19
C THR A 82 2.91 -8.35 13.17
N SER A 83 2.64 -8.50 14.46
CA SER A 83 3.15 -7.65 15.53
C SER A 83 4.68 -7.73 15.63
N ASP A 84 5.24 -8.93 15.52
CA ASP A 84 6.69 -9.16 15.56
C ASP A 84 7.39 -8.54 14.35
N ASN A 85 6.81 -8.71 13.15
CA ASN A 85 7.31 -8.06 11.94
C ASN A 85 7.33 -6.53 12.03
N ALA A 86 6.36 -5.94 12.74
CA ALA A 86 6.31 -4.52 13.02
C ALA A 86 7.21 -4.10 14.19
N ASN A 87 7.80 -5.09 14.92
CA ASN A 87 8.62 -4.85 16.11
C ASN A 87 7.91 -3.97 17.16
N LEU A 88 6.61 -4.23 17.37
CA LEU A 88 5.77 -3.42 18.26
C LEU A 88 6.21 -3.49 19.73
N GLN A 89 6.99 -4.49 20.11
CA GLN A 89 7.53 -4.64 21.45
C GLN A 89 8.68 -3.66 21.76
N ASN A 90 9.37 -3.15 20.72
CA ASN A 90 10.52 -2.26 20.85
C ASN A 90 10.23 -0.88 20.25
N VAL A 91 9.45 -0.08 20.95
CA VAL A 91 9.17 1.32 20.54
C VAL A 91 10.43 2.15 20.69
N ASN A 92 10.93 2.65 19.57
CA ASN A 92 12.10 3.54 19.53
C ASN A 92 11.92 4.60 18.46
N LEU A 93 11.72 5.86 18.88
CA LEU A 93 11.51 6.98 17.98
C LEU A 93 12.76 7.22 17.13
N ASN A 94 12.63 7.03 15.83
CA ASN A 94 13.69 7.28 14.86
C ASN A 94 13.14 7.98 13.63
N PHE A 95 13.33 9.29 13.55
CA PHE A 95 12.88 10.11 12.44
C PHE A 95 13.55 9.76 11.11
N LEU A 96 14.80 9.25 11.15
CA LEU A 96 15.51 8.85 9.94
C LEU A 96 14.78 7.74 9.19
N ARG A 97 14.24 6.76 9.90
CA ARG A 97 13.40 5.68 9.30
C ARG A 97 12.18 6.24 8.56
N GLY A 98 11.55 7.29 9.09
CA GLY A 98 10.46 7.98 8.40
C GLY A 98 10.90 8.60 7.07
N PHE A 99 12.07 9.26 7.04
CA PHE A 99 12.63 9.80 5.79
C PHE A 99 13.07 8.71 4.81
N GLU A 100 13.65 7.63 5.28
CA GLU A 100 13.97 6.44 4.47
C GLU A 100 12.71 5.86 3.83
N PHE A 101 11.63 5.70 4.62
CA PHE A 101 10.33 5.27 4.10
C PHE A 101 9.83 6.20 2.98
N LEU A 102 9.86 7.52 3.16
CA LEU A 102 9.45 8.49 2.13
C LEU A 102 10.33 8.38 0.88
N GLY A 103 11.64 8.23 1.04
CA GLY A 103 12.57 8.02 -0.07
C GLY A 103 12.21 6.77 -0.88
N ILE A 104 11.91 5.66 -0.21
CA ILE A 104 11.46 4.42 -0.85
C ILE A 104 10.14 4.65 -1.62
N GLN A 105 9.16 5.37 -1.03
CA GLN A 105 7.90 5.64 -1.72
C GLN A 105 8.10 6.46 -2.99
N ILE A 106 8.99 7.48 -2.97
CA ILE A 106 9.31 8.29 -4.15
C ILE A 106 9.97 7.42 -5.23
N MET A 107 10.86 6.52 -4.86
CA MET A 107 11.50 5.58 -5.79
C MET A 107 10.49 4.62 -6.41
N LEU A 108 9.56 4.09 -5.63
CA LEU A 108 8.51 3.18 -6.11
C LEU A 108 7.47 3.88 -7.02
N LEU A 109 7.13 5.14 -6.74
CA LEU A 109 6.25 5.95 -7.58
C LEU A 109 6.88 6.35 -8.91
N GLY A 110 8.20 6.44 -8.93
CA GLY A 110 8.98 7.01 -10.01
C GLY A 110 9.35 8.46 -9.73
N PRO A 111 10.64 8.73 -9.43
CA PRO A 111 11.11 10.05 -9.05
C PRO A 111 10.88 11.11 -10.13
N VAL A 112 10.94 10.72 -11.40
CA VAL A 112 10.69 11.63 -12.54
C VAL A 112 9.25 12.13 -12.58
N LEU A 113 8.28 11.23 -12.33
CA LEU A 113 6.86 11.60 -12.29
C LEU A 113 6.57 12.47 -11.05
N PHE A 114 7.18 12.15 -9.92
CA PHE A 114 7.07 12.93 -8.70
C PHE A 114 7.56 14.37 -8.89
N LEU A 115 8.73 14.56 -9.52
CA LEU A 115 9.25 15.88 -9.89
C LEU A 115 8.28 16.60 -10.86
N GLY A 116 7.77 15.90 -11.88
CA GLY A 116 6.77 16.47 -12.78
C GLY A 116 5.51 16.95 -12.08
N ALA A 117 5.06 16.23 -11.07
CA ALA A 117 3.92 16.65 -10.23
C ALA A 117 4.27 17.87 -9.39
N MET A 118 5.46 17.94 -8.79
CA MET A 118 5.92 19.11 -8.03
C MET A 118 5.94 20.38 -8.89
N PHE A 119 6.49 20.32 -10.10
CA PHE A 119 6.48 21.45 -11.04
C PHE A 119 5.07 21.82 -11.52
N SER A 120 4.14 20.89 -11.48
CA SER A 120 2.75 21.13 -11.86
C SER A 120 1.85 21.48 -10.68
N PHE A 121 2.36 21.50 -9.46
CA PHE A 121 1.59 21.62 -8.20
C PHE A 121 0.65 22.82 -8.19
N ASN A 122 1.12 23.99 -8.60
CA ASN A 122 0.31 25.22 -8.66
C ASN A 122 -0.85 25.15 -9.67
N LYS A 123 -0.88 24.13 -10.56
CA LYS A 123 -1.91 23.92 -11.59
C LYS A 123 -2.79 22.73 -11.28
N LEU A 124 -2.59 22.07 -10.12
CA LEU A 124 -3.40 20.94 -9.70
C LEU A 124 -4.83 21.39 -9.43
N ARG A 125 -5.77 20.84 -10.17
CA ARG A 125 -7.19 20.96 -9.86
C ARG A 125 -7.63 19.72 -9.13
N ILE A 126 -8.02 19.89 -7.87
CA ILE A 126 -8.60 18.80 -7.07
C ILE A 126 -10.08 18.67 -7.43
N ASP A 127 -10.34 17.94 -8.50
CA ASP A 127 -11.69 17.50 -8.86
C ASP A 127 -12.13 16.32 -7.98
N GLN A 128 -13.34 15.82 -8.19
CA GLN A 128 -13.88 14.70 -7.41
C GLN A 128 -13.04 13.42 -7.56
N ARG A 129 -12.47 13.16 -8.75
CA ARG A 129 -11.63 11.99 -9.00
C ARG A 129 -10.30 12.08 -8.25
N SER A 130 -9.67 13.24 -8.34
CA SER A 130 -8.42 13.54 -7.63
C SER A 130 -8.61 13.43 -6.12
N ARG A 131 -9.72 13.93 -5.59
CA ARG A 131 -10.07 13.82 -4.16
C ARG A 131 -10.22 12.37 -3.73
N PHE A 132 -10.94 11.55 -4.50
CA PHE A 132 -11.06 10.13 -4.23
C PHE A 132 -9.68 9.45 -4.16
N LEU A 133 -8.82 9.67 -5.16
CA LEU A 133 -7.50 9.07 -5.21
C LEU A 133 -6.60 9.51 -4.03
N LEU A 134 -6.69 10.78 -3.63
CA LEU A 134 -5.95 11.30 -2.47
C LEU A 134 -6.45 10.70 -1.16
N ILE A 135 -7.76 10.55 -0.97
CA ILE A 135 -8.33 9.96 0.25
C ILE A 135 -7.98 8.46 0.35
N PHE A 136 -7.85 7.77 -0.79
CA PHE A 136 -7.43 6.37 -0.81
C PHE A 136 -5.91 6.16 -0.88
N SER A 137 -5.12 7.20 -0.61
CA SER A 137 -3.66 7.12 -0.56
C SER A 137 -3.06 7.82 0.66
N LEU A 138 -3.36 9.10 0.89
CA LEU A 138 -2.72 9.90 1.94
C LEU A 138 -2.86 9.33 3.35
N PRO A 139 -4.04 8.87 3.80
CA PRO A 139 -4.16 8.30 5.15
C PRO A 139 -3.24 7.11 5.37
N ILE A 140 -3.09 6.25 4.36
CA ILE A 140 -2.22 5.08 4.43
C ILE A 140 -0.75 5.52 4.54
N PHE A 141 -0.30 6.45 3.70
CA PHE A 141 1.06 6.99 3.79
C PHE A 141 1.35 7.63 5.14
N ILE A 142 0.39 8.38 5.68
CA ILE A 142 0.53 9.02 6.99
C ILE A 142 0.65 7.97 8.09
N ILE A 143 -0.22 6.95 8.11
CA ILE A 143 -0.19 5.89 9.12
C ILE A 143 1.15 5.16 9.07
N VAL A 144 1.56 4.67 7.88
CA VAL A 144 2.79 3.89 7.74
C VAL A 144 4.04 4.75 7.96
N PHE A 145 4.00 6.05 7.63
CA PHE A 145 5.08 6.98 7.94
C PHE A 145 5.30 7.13 9.45
N PHE A 146 4.23 7.31 10.21
CA PHE A 146 4.33 7.38 11.68
C PHE A 146 4.76 6.04 12.26
N GLU A 147 4.27 4.93 11.72
CA GLU A 147 4.70 3.60 12.11
C GLU A 147 6.21 3.41 11.87
N ALA A 148 6.75 3.86 10.74
CA ALA A 148 8.18 3.82 10.45
C ALA A 148 9.01 4.61 11.46
N ILE A 149 8.50 5.76 11.95
CA ILE A 149 9.19 6.58 12.98
C ILE A 149 9.16 5.89 14.35
N ILE A 150 8.03 5.29 14.73
CA ILE A 150 7.78 4.79 16.09
C ILE A 150 8.39 3.40 16.31
N VAL A 151 8.26 2.52 15.32
CA VAL A 151 8.69 1.13 15.41
C VAL A 151 9.52 0.73 14.18
N ARG A 152 8.94 0.01 13.27
CA ARG A 152 9.53 -0.38 11.99
C ARG A 152 8.40 -0.50 10.96
N ALA A 153 8.59 0.04 9.78
CA ALA A 153 7.68 -0.19 8.67
C ALA A 153 8.46 -0.57 7.42
N ASN A 154 8.06 -1.65 6.79
CA ASN A 154 8.61 -2.03 5.50
C ASN A 154 8.04 -1.13 4.39
N GLY A 155 8.86 -0.80 3.37
CA GLY A 155 8.45 0.08 2.28
C GLY A 155 7.21 -0.40 1.50
N ASN A 156 6.97 -1.72 1.47
CA ASN A 156 5.83 -2.34 0.79
C ASN A 156 4.50 -2.27 1.60
N TRP A 157 4.53 -1.81 2.85
CA TRP A 157 3.30 -1.72 3.66
C TRP A 157 2.34 -0.66 3.15
N ALA A 158 2.87 0.40 2.54
CA ALA A 158 2.05 1.41 1.87
C ALA A 158 1.67 1.04 0.42
N ALA A 159 1.97 -0.16 -0.06
CA ALA A 159 1.67 -0.57 -1.44
C ALA A 159 0.20 -0.34 -1.87
N PRO A 160 -0.83 -0.53 -1.03
CA PRO A 160 -2.21 -0.20 -1.40
C PRO A 160 -2.42 1.28 -1.76
N ALA A 161 -1.65 2.18 -1.12
CA ALA A 161 -1.70 3.63 -1.39
C ALA A 161 -1.02 4.01 -2.69
N LEU A 162 0.04 3.27 -3.07
CA LEU A 162 0.86 3.59 -4.25
C LEU A 162 0.03 3.63 -5.53
N VAL A 163 -0.89 2.70 -5.73
CA VAL A 163 -1.73 2.64 -6.93
C VAL A 163 -2.58 3.91 -7.06
N SER A 164 -3.30 4.28 -6.00
CA SER A 164 -4.15 5.47 -6.00
C SER A 164 -3.33 6.74 -6.15
N PHE A 165 -2.20 6.84 -5.46
CA PHE A 165 -1.33 8.01 -5.51
C PHE A 165 -0.62 8.15 -6.86
N PHE A 166 -0.16 7.05 -7.44
CA PHE A 166 0.40 7.04 -8.80
C PHE A 166 -0.62 7.56 -9.81
N LEU A 167 -1.85 7.05 -9.78
CA LEU A 167 -2.92 7.52 -10.67
C LEU A 167 -3.21 9.01 -10.46
N PHE A 168 -3.25 9.47 -9.20
CA PHE A 168 -3.43 10.89 -8.88
C PHE A 168 -2.33 11.74 -9.53
N ILE A 169 -1.06 11.39 -9.30
CA ILE A 169 0.08 12.13 -9.87
C ILE A 169 0.05 12.06 -11.41
N PHE A 170 -0.20 10.88 -11.98
CA PHE A 170 -0.24 10.69 -13.43
C PHE A 170 -1.31 11.54 -14.11
N ILE A 171 -2.53 11.58 -13.54
CA ILE A 171 -3.63 12.41 -14.06
C ILE A 171 -3.31 13.89 -13.88
N SER A 172 -2.72 14.26 -12.76
CA SER A 172 -2.39 15.64 -12.41
C SER A 172 -1.22 16.20 -13.22
N THR A 173 -0.29 15.35 -13.65
CA THR A 173 0.86 15.75 -14.45
C THR A 173 0.42 16.00 -15.89
N LYS A 174 0.46 17.27 -16.33
CA LYS A 174 0.05 17.67 -17.67
C LYS A 174 1.12 17.39 -18.73
N SER A 175 2.40 17.30 -18.34
CA SER A 175 3.51 17.13 -19.26
C SER A 175 3.65 15.68 -19.70
N GLU A 176 3.40 15.40 -20.97
CA GLU A 176 3.61 14.09 -21.57
C GLU A 176 5.09 13.67 -21.57
N VAL A 177 6.00 14.66 -21.58
CA VAL A 177 7.44 14.40 -21.50
C VAL A 177 7.79 13.75 -20.16
N PHE A 178 7.31 14.31 -19.03
CA PHE A 178 7.54 13.72 -17.71
C PHE A 178 6.93 12.32 -17.58
N LYS A 179 5.74 12.08 -18.14
CA LYS A 179 5.12 10.74 -18.14
C LYS A 179 5.97 9.72 -18.90
N LYS A 180 6.43 10.07 -20.11
CA LYS A 180 7.29 9.19 -20.93
C LYS A 180 8.65 8.95 -20.28
N LEU A 181 9.29 9.99 -19.75
CA LEU A 181 10.56 9.86 -19.02
C LEU A 181 10.42 9.00 -17.76
N ASN A 182 9.30 9.11 -17.03
CA ASN A 182 9.06 8.25 -15.90
C ASN A 182 8.90 6.77 -16.28
N LEU A 183 8.18 6.49 -17.35
CA LEU A 183 8.05 5.12 -17.87
C LEU A 183 9.40 4.55 -18.28
N LEU A 184 10.22 5.34 -18.98
CA LEU A 184 11.57 4.94 -19.37
C LEU A 184 12.45 4.71 -18.14
N PHE A 185 12.42 5.62 -17.18
CA PHE A 185 13.17 5.47 -15.92
C PHE A 185 12.78 4.20 -15.17
N ASN A 186 11.49 3.97 -14.97
CA ASN A 186 11.01 2.78 -14.25
C ASN A 186 11.39 1.49 -14.99
N TYR A 187 11.32 1.48 -16.33
CA TYR A 187 11.71 0.34 -17.14
C TYR A 187 13.21 0.03 -17.00
N VAL A 188 14.08 1.05 -17.15
CA VAL A 188 15.52 0.92 -16.98
C VAL A 188 15.86 0.51 -15.53
N PHE A 189 15.22 1.14 -14.55
CA PHE A 189 15.42 0.81 -13.14
C PHE A 189 15.07 -0.66 -12.84
N CYS A 190 13.93 -1.15 -13.32
CA CYS A 190 13.55 -2.55 -13.16
C CYS A 190 14.57 -3.50 -13.80
N ILE A 191 15.01 -3.23 -15.03
CA ILE A 191 16.03 -4.06 -15.69
C ILE A 191 17.32 -4.08 -14.87
N CYS A 192 17.84 -2.90 -14.49
CA CYS A 192 19.06 -2.81 -13.69
C CYS A 192 18.90 -3.52 -12.33
N PHE A 193 17.78 -3.35 -11.67
CA PHE A 193 17.50 -3.97 -10.38
C PHE A 193 17.49 -5.50 -10.49
N PHE A 194 16.76 -6.06 -11.47
CA PHE A 194 16.69 -7.52 -11.65
C PHE A 194 18.01 -8.11 -12.14
N THR A 195 18.77 -7.39 -12.98
CA THR A 195 20.10 -7.86 -13.39
C THR A 195 21.09 -7.83 -12.23
N LEU A 196 21.05 -6.82 -11.37
CA LEU A 196 21.90 -6.74 -10.17
C LEU A 196 21.59 -7.86 -9.19
N ILE A 197 20.29 -8.16 -8.95
CA ILE A 197 19.89 -9.26 -8.06
C ILE A 197 20.29 -10.63 -8.64
N GLY A 198 20.17 -10.81 -9.96
CA GLY A 198 20.50 -12.06 -10.64
C GLY A 198 22.00 -12.35 -10.77
N THR A 199 22.87 -11.41 -10.39
CA THR A 199 24.33 -11.56 -10.46
C THR A 199 24.99 -11.64 -9.08
N ASN A 200 26.05 -12.45 -8.94
CA ASN A 200 26.82 -12.52 -7.68
C ASN A 200 27.41 -11.16 -7.24
N SER A 201 27.55 -10.21 -8.18
CA SER A 201 27.97 -8.84 -7.88
C SER A 201 26.88 -8.06 -7.15
N GLY A 202 25.61 -8.40 -7.37
CA GLY A 202 24.46 -7.78 -6.70
C GLY A 202 24.49 -8.05 -5.19
N SER A 203 24.73 -9.28 -4.76
CA SER A 203 24.76 -9.63 -3.33
C SER A 203 25.83 -8.83 -2.56
N SER A 204 26.99 -8.59 -3.16
CA SER A 204 28.04 -7.80 -2.51
C SER A 204 27.75 -6.30 -2.43
N ILE A 205 27.00 -5.75 -3.41
CA ILE A 205 26.56 -4.36 -3.41
C ILE A 205 25.43 -4.17 -2.41
N PHE A 206 24.46 -5.10 -2.36
CA PHE A 206 23.34 -5.05 -1.41
C PHE A 206 23.82 -5.16 0.04
N ASN A 207 24.81 -6.02 0.32
CA ASN A 207 25.41 -6.13 1.65
C ASN A 207 26.23 -4.90 2.08
N ARG A 208 26.66 -4.04 1.14
CA ARG A 208 27.34 -2.77 1.45
C ARG A 208 26.38 -1.60 1.69
N ILE A 209 25.16 -1.69 1.22
CA ILE A 209 24.11 -0.67 1.40
C ILE A 209 23.15 -1.20 2.47
N ASN A 210 23.49 -0.99 3.76
CA ASN A 210 22.80 -1.57 4.92
C ASN A 210 21.25 -1.47 4.88
N GLY A 211 20.67 -0.45 4.27
CA GLY A 211 19.20 -0.33 4.17
C GLY A 211 18.58 -1.10 2.99
N LEU A 212 19.33 -1.37 1.91
CA LEU A 212 18.84 -2.13 0.76
C LEU A 212 19.00 -3.64 0.97
N GLY A 213 20.00 -4.06 1.76
CA GLY A 213 20.17 -5.46 2.16
C GLY A 213 18.97 -5.95 2.96
N GLU A 214 18.57 -5.22 3.98
CA GLU A 214 17.36 -5.53 4.78
C GLU A 214 16.08 -5.52 3.95
N PHE A 215 15.97 -4.63 2.95
CA PHE A 215 14.84 -4.59 2.02
C PHE A 215 14.83 -5.81 1.09
N ALA A 216 15.99 -6.19 0.55
CA ALA A 216 16.12 -7.38 -0.28
C ALA A 216 15.87 -8.65 0.55
N GLU A 217 16.38 -8.75 1.76
CA GLU A 217 16.09 -9.84 2.69
C GLU A 217 14.60 -9.88 3.04
N SER A 218 13.93 -8.77 3.33
CA SER A 218 12.49 -8.76 3.62
C SER A 218 11.62 -9.19 2.42
N VAL A 219 12.11 -9.01 1.20
CA VAL A 219 11.38 -9.40 -0.03
C VAL A 219 11.73 -10.83 -0.47
N PHE A 220 12.93 -11.33 -0.16
CA PHE A 220 13.48 -12.57 -0.71
C PHE A 220 13.88 -13.62 0.33
N ALA A 221 14.15 -13.27 1.60
CA ALA A 221 14.59 -14.20 2.63
C ALA A 221 13.53 -15.24 2.98
N GLU A 222 12.24 -14.88 2.90
CA GLU A 222 11.13 -15.81 3.09
C GLU A 222 11.12 -16.99 2.09
N ARG A 223 11.91 -16.91 1.01
CA ARG A 223 12.04 -17.98 0.00
C ARG A 223 13.32 -18.80 0.10
N ILE A 224 14.33 -18.34 0.82
CA ILE A 224 15.66 -19.00 0.85
C ILE A 224 15.79 -19.89 2.09
N ASP A 225 15.26 -19.48 3.24
CA ASP A 225 15.36 -20.26 4.48
C ASP A 225 14.53 -21.56 4.47
N THR A 226 13.43 -21.59 3.70
CA THR A 226 12.63 -22.83 3.57
C THR A 226 13.25 -23.90 2.71
N LYS A 227 14.37 -23.66 2.03
CA LYS A 227 15.05 -24.64 1.15
C LYS A 227 16.34 -25.22 1.70
N ILE A 228 16.86 -24.72 2.80
CA ILE A 228 18.18 -25.14 3.36
C ILE A 228 18.00 -26.13 4.52
N GLU A 229 16.82 -26.22 5.14
CA GLU A 229 16.55 -27.19 6.21
C GLU A 229 16.10 -28.58 5.72
N ASP A 230 15.84 -28.76 4.42
CA ASP A 230 15.40 -30.03 3.83
C ASP A 230 16.48 -30.74 3.00
N ILE A 231 17.78 -30.43 3.15
CA ILE A 231 18.92 -31.15 2.60
C ILE A 231 19.88 -31.52 3.75
#